data_bceb62cbc8b41406248cb7df767151b6
#
_entry.id   bceb62cbc8b41406248cb7df767151b6
#
_cell.length_a   1.000
_cell.length_b   1.000
_cell.length_c   1.000
_cell.angle_alpha   90.00
_cell.angle_beta   90.00
_cell.angle_gamma   90.00
#
_symmetry.space_group_name_H-M   'P 1'
#
loop_
_entity.id
_entity.type
_entity.pdbx_description
1 polymer ?
#
loop_
_entity_poly.entity_id
_entity_poly.type
_entity_poly.pdbx_seq_one_letter_code
_entity_poly.pdbx_strand_id
1 'polypeptide(L)'
;MMKLKTAIKAVLIAGTVGIALTAAGCGENKSDSAKGASGSGGKKIVKVAHTPHYFPYDFVDDNNKSDGMEVAVMKEVAKKLPQYEFQFVPTSDDDLLIGVESGKYDIGTKGAWKTPAREKKYIFPKNNIAASVIGVTIRKEDANTIKNLDDFAKAGKKLVPIAPQNAQYQVIEDYNAAHPDHPVKLEASENFQVADAYTWVLEGRYDGYFSIELAYKKNVEAPDAPYKDFKDKLSYFRYKAIPTYTVINKNDKELAEQVDKALGELKQEGKIAELENKYFGEEVSKLIDVK
;
A
#
# COMPACT_ATOMS: atom_id res chain seq x y z
N MET A 1 4.46 43.12 30.94
CA MET A 1 3.23 43.94 30.87
C MET A 1 3.26 44.73 29.58
N MET A 2 2.53 44.30 28.59
CA MET A 2 2.14 45.15 27.46
C MET A 2 0.91 44.52 26.78
N LYS A 3 -0.23 45.22 26.92
CA LYS A 3 -1.53 44.82 26.34
C LYS A 3 -1.60 45.41 24.94
N LEU A 4 -1.84 44.54 23.93
CA LEU A 4 -2.18 45.02 22.59
C LEU A 4 -3.65 44.71 22.32
N LYS A 5 -4.43 45.78 22.10
CA LYS A 5 -5.87 45.73 21.82
C LYS A 5 -6.11 45.52 20.32
N THR A 6 -6.91 44.52 19.99
CA THR A 6 -7.38 44.22 18.65
C THR A 6 -8.62 45.04 18.31
N ALA A 7 -8.59 45.76 17.20
CA ALA A 7 -9.75 46.46 16.65
C ALA A 7 -10.42 45.64 15.54
N ILE A 8 -11.69 45.28 15.75
CA ILE A 8 -12.56 44.66 14.76
C ILE A 8 -13.24 45.77 13.97
N LYS A 9 -13.07 45.76 12.64
CA LYS A 9 -13.91 46.57 11.74
C LYS A 9 -14.90 45.69 11.02
N ALA A 10 -16.16 45.83 11.35
CA ALA A 10 -17.30 45.31 10.62
C ALA A 10 -17.63 46.22 9.43
N VAL A 11 -17.79 45.66 8.24
CA VAL A 11 -18.37 46.37 7.07
C VAL A 11 -19.66 45.66 6.74
N LEU A 12 -20.75 46.40 6.99
CA LEU A 12 -22.11 46.11 6.50
C LEU A 12 -22.26 46.76 5.10
N ILE A 13 -22.67 45.95 4.13
CA ILE A 13 -23.25 46.47 2.85
C ILE A 13 -24.64 45.84 2.69
N ALA A 14 -25.66 46.72 2.78
CA ALA A 14 -27.04 46.44 2.43
C ALA A 14 -27.30 46.85 0.99
N GLY A 15 -28.07 46.08 0.26
CA GLY A 15 -28.45 46.41 -1.12
C GLY A 15 -29.52 45.46 -1.65
N THR A 16 -30.72 45.79 -1.37
CA THR A 16 -32.02 45.95 -2.11
C THR A 16 -32.51 44.82 -3.03
N VAL A 17 -33.69 44.46 -2.65
CA VAL A 17 -34.79 43.68 -3.22
C VAL A 17 -35.16 44.11 -4.67
N GLY A 18 -35.39 43.08 -5.51
CA GLY A 18 -36.11 43.20 -6.78
C GLY A 18 -37.01 41.99 -6.97
N ILE A 19 -38.31 42.17 -6.63
CA ILE A 19 -39.38 41.19 -6.81
C ILE A 19 -39.94 41.38 -8.22
N ALA A 20 -40.01 40.30 -9.02
CA ALA A 20 -40.91 40.22 -10.18
C ALA A 20 -41.61 38.84 -10.13
N LEU A 21 -42.91 38.90 -9.75
CA LEU A 21 -43.85 37.82 -9.93
C LEU A 21 -44.33 37.82 -11.40
N THR A 22 -44.35 36.65 -12.06
CA THR A 22 -45.35 36.32 -13.06
C THR A 22 -45.80 34.89 -12.86
N ALA A 23 -47.12 34.76 -12.88
CA ALA A 23 -47.87 33.58 -12.51
C ALA A 23 -48.16 32.63 -13.70
N ALA A 24 -48.44 31.39 -13.29
CA ALA A 24 -49.36 30.40 -13.84
C ALA A 24 -49.02 29.68 -15.17
N GLY A 25 -48.93 28.38 -15.00
CA GLY A 25 -49.01 27.36 -16.03
C GLY A 25 -49.02 25.96 -15.42
N CYS A 26 -50.22 25.45 -15.04
CA CYS A 26 -50.45 24.06 -14.72
C CYS A 26 -50.25 23.19 -15.96
N GLY A 27 -49.47 22.10 -15.85
CA GLY A 27 -49.32 21.08 -16.87
C GLY A 27 -48.84 19.79 -16.24
N GLU A 28 -49.69 18.76 -16.33
CA GLU A 28 -49.62 17.44 -15.71
C GLU A 28 -48.38 16.66 -16.07
N ASN A 29 -47.87 16.08 -15.06
CA ASN A 29 -47.27 14.76 -14.90
C ASN A 29 -46.99 13.88 -16.13
N LYS A 30 -45.70 13.62 -16.38
CA LYS A 30 -45.19 12.30 -16.82
C LYS A 30 -43.77 12.12 -16.33
N SER A 31 -43.60 11.11 -15.51
CA SER A 31 -42.32 10.55 -15.10
C SER A 31 -41.65 9.93 -16.31
N ASP A 32 -40.72 10.64 -16.92
CA ASP A 32 -39.76 10.07 -17.85
C ASP A 32 -38.44 9.90 -17.14
N SER A 33 -38.09 8.63 -16.94
CA SER A 33 -36.75 8.17 -16.57
C SER A 33 -35.76 8.74 -17.57
N ALA A 34 -35.04 9.77 -17.20
CA ALA A 34 -33.92 10.27 -17.98
C ALA A 34 -32.84 9.18 -18.05
N LYS A 35 -32.89 8.37 -19.10
CA LYS A 35 -31.74 7.68 -19.65
C LYS A 35 -30.73 8.78 -19.98
N GLY A 36 -29.62 8.77 -19.18
CA GLY A 36 -28.53 9.70 -19.39
C GLY A 36 -28.03 9.63 -20.82
N ALA A 37 -27.98 10.77 -21.43
CA ALA A 37 -27.46 10.99 -22.75
C ALA A 37 -26.01 10.49 -22.84
N SER A 38 -25.84 9.43 -23.61
CA SER A 38 -24.56 9.04 -24.22
C SER A 38 -24.25 10.10 -25.30
N GLY A 39 -23.30 10.98 -24.98
CA GLY A 39 -22.93 12.00 -25.93
C GLY A 39 -21.67 12.75 -25.52
N SER A 40 -20.61 12.43 -26.17
CA SER A 40 -19.28 13.02 -26.23
C SER A 40 -18.19 12.03 -25.75
N GLY A 41 -17.36 11.55 -26.67
CA GLY A 41 -16.35 10.49 -26.51
C GLY A 41 -15.18 10.79 -25.57
N GLY A 42 -15.47 11.14 -24.33
CA GLY A 42 -14.46 11.20 -23.25
C GLY A 42 -14.21 9.81 -22.68
N LYS A 43 -12.95 9.47 -22.44
CA LYS A 43 -12.58 8.22 -21.77
C LYS A 43 -13.15 8.20 -20.34
N LYS A 44 -13.58 7.03 -19.86
CA LYS A 44 -13.95 6.87 -18.44
C LYS A 44 -12.69 7.07 -17.59
N ILE A 45 -12.76 7.99 -16.61
CA ILE A 45 -11.67 8.23 -15.68
C ILE A 45 -11.58 7.07 -14.70
N VAL A 46 -10.35 6.56 -14.47
CA VAL A 46 -10.00 5.57 -13.44
C VAL A 46 -8.99 6.20 -12.50
N LYS A 47 -9.39 6.41 -11.24
CA LYS A 47 -8.52 6.98 -10.20
C LYS A 47 -7.73 5.88 -9.52
N VAL A 48 -6.41 5.93 -9.67
CA VAL A 48 -5.46 5.02 -9.02
C VAL A 48 -4.83 5.73 -7.82
N ALA A 49 -5.28 5.41 -6.63
CA ALA A 49 -4.68 5.90 -5.39
C ALA A 49 -3.38 5.14 -5.10
N HIS A 50 -2.35 5.84 -4.63
CA HIS A 50 -1.09 5.24 -4.19
C HIS A 50 -0.49 6.00 -3.01
N THR A 51 0.42 5.36 -2.26
CA THR A 51 1.11 6.01 -1.15
C THR A 51 2.26 6.89 -1.67
N PRO A 52 2.48 8.10 -1.09
CA PRO A 52 3.50 9.01 -1.61
C PRO A 52 4.92 8.75 -1.09
N HIS A 53 5.10 7.83 -0.09
CA HIS A 53 6.37 7.67 0.64
C HIS A 53 6.84 6.22 0.79
N TYR A 54 6.26 5.29 0.05
CA TYR A 54 6.60 3.86 0.12
C TYR A 54 7.59 3.46 -0.98
N PHE A 55 8.76 4.13 -0.98
CA PHE A 55 9.86 3.82 -1.91
C PHE A 55 10.36 2.39 -1.69
N PRO A 56 10.65 1.60 -2.76
CA PRO A 56 10.50 1.93 -4.19
C PRO A 56 9.20 1.40 -4.82
N TYR A 57 8.20 1.00 -4.02
CA TYR A 57 6.91 0.50 -4.51
C TYR A 57 6.05 1.60 -5.10
N ASP A 58 5.75 2.61 -4.29
CA ASP A 58 4.90 3.75 -4.63
C ASP A 58 5.46 5.01 -3.95
N PHE A 59 5.69 6.06 -4.70
CA PHE A 59 6.18 7.31 -4.16
C PHE A 59 5.86 8.48 -5.09
N VAL A 60 6.09 9.68 -4.60
CA VAL A 60 6.11 10.92 -5.38
C VAL A 60 7.57 11.36 -5.50
N ASP A 61 8.03 11.59 -6.72
CA ASP A 61 9.38 12.04 -6.99
C ASP A 61 9.59 13.55 -6.66
N ASP A 62 10.82 14.03 -6.75
CA ASP A 62 11.18 15.43 -6.47
C ASP A 62 10.48 16.43 -7.41
N ASN A 63 9.88 15.97 -8.52
CA ASN A 63 9.11 16.78 -9.46
C ASN A 63 7.59 16.66 -9.22
N ASN A 64 7.17 16.16 -8.07
CA ASN A 64 5.77 15.89 -7.72
C ASN A 64 5.06 14.92 -8.68
N LYS A 65 5.78 13.97 -9.28
CA LYS A 65 5.19 12.95 -10.14
C LYS A 65 5.08 11.62 -9.40
N SER A 66 3.96 10.96 -9.58
CA SER A 66 3.75 9.59 -9.12
C SER A 66 4.72 8.63 -9.83
N ASP A 67 5.50 7.88 -9.06
CA ASP A 67 6.45 6.88 -9.54
C ASP A 67 6.57 5.69 -8.57
N GLY A 68 7.37 4.70 -8.90
CA GLY A 68 7.58 3.48 -8.15
C GLY A 68 7.17 2.24 -8.95
N MET A 69 7.50 1.06 -8.42
CA MET A 69 7.29 -0.22 -9.10
C MET A 69 5.81 -0.43 -9.46
N GLU A 70 4.91 -0.32 -8.49
CA GLU A 70 3.48 -0.59 -8.70
C GLU A 70 2.82 0.51 -9.55
N VAL A 71 3.19 1.77 -9.33
CA VAL A 71 2.76 2.89 -10.19
C VAL A 71 3.23 2.69 -11.64
N ALA A 72 4.47 2.24 -11.86
CA ALA A 72 5.00 1.99 -13.20
C ALA A 72 4.24 0.84 -13.89
N VAL A 73 3.94 -0.25 -13.18
CA VAL A 73 3.11 -1.35 -13.74
C VAL A 73 1.71 -0.83 -14.08
N MET A 74 1.08 -0.02 -13.22
CA MET A 74 -0.24 0.54 -13.52
C MET A 74 -0.21 1.52 -14.69
N LYS A 75 0.90 2.22 -14.94
CA LYS A 75 1.10 3.02 -16.16
C LYS A 75 1.17 2.13 -17.42
N GLU A 76 1.77 0.95 -17.34
CA GLU A 76 1.77 -0.02 -18.44
C GLU A 76 0.36 -0.65 -18.63
N VAL A 77 -0.36 -0.95 -17.54
CA VAL A 77 -1.78 -1.38 -17.61
C VAL A 77 -2.63 -0.32 -18.31
N ALA A 78 -2.44 0.97 -18.00
CA ALA A 78 -3.16 2.08 -18.65
C ALA A 78 -2.95 2.11 -20.17
N LYS A 79 -1.76 1.78 -20.67
CA LYS A 79 -1.49 1.69 -22.13
C LYS A 79 -2.27 0.56 -22.79
N LYS A 80 -2.51 -0.54 -22.07
CA LYS A 80 -3.29 -1.69 -22.57
C LYS A 80 -4.80 -1.46 -22.51
N LEU A 81 -5.26 -0.46 -21.75
CA LEU A 81 -6.66 -0.13 -21.55
C LEU A 81 -6.99 1.30 -22.06
N PRO A 82 -6.85 1.56 -23.38
CA PRO A 82 -6.96 2.91 -23.95
C PRO A 82 -8.35 3.53 -23.88
N GLN A 83 -9.39 2.75 -23.54
CA GLN A 83 -10.76 3.22 -23.29
C GLN A 83 -10.90 3.98 -21.95
N TYR A 84 -9.91 3.86 -21.05
CA TYR A 84 -9.85 4.57 -19.78
C TYR A 84 -8.82 5.70 -19.80
N GLU A 85 -9.02 6.69 -18.94
CA GLU A 85 -8.02 7.68 -18.54
C GLU A 85 -7.59 7.42 -17.09
N PHE A 86 -6.38 6.93 -16.89
CA PHE A 86 -5.85 6.62 -15.56
C PHE A 86 -5.27 7.88 -14.91
N GLN A 87 -5.81 8.26 -13.75
CA GLN A 87 -5.33 9.38 -12.94
C GLN A 87 -4.70 8.86 -11.66
N PHE A 88 -3.40 9.12 -11.46
CA PHE A 88 -2.66 8.70 -10.27
C PHE A 88 -2.82 9.74 -9.17
N VAL A 89 -3.27 9.31 -7.99
CA VAL A 89 -3.61 10.18 -6.86
C VAL A 89 -2.81 9.76 -5.64
N PRO A 90 -1.76 10.51 -5.25
CA PRO A 90 -1.04 10.25 -4.01
C PRO A 90 -1.93 10.56 -2.79
N THR A 91 -1.97 9.66 -1.81
CA THR A 91 -2.79 9.79 -0.60
C THR A 91 -2.20 8.97 0.57
N SER A 92 -2.68 9.19 1.79
CA SER A 92 -2.25 8.40 2.95
C SER A 92 -2.72 6.93 2.84
N ASP A 93 -2.06 6.04 3.59
CA ASP A 93 -2.40 4.61 3.64
C ASP A 93 -3.86 4.35 4.03
N ASP A 94 -4.34 5.08 5.04
CA ASP A 94 -5.70 4.94 5.56
C ASP A 94 -6.73 5.47 4.57
N ASP A 95 -6.50 6.68 4.03
CA ASP A 95 -7.37 7.28 3.02
C ASP A 95 -7.42 6.47 1.73
N LEU A 96 -6.33 5.78 1.35
CA LEU A 96 -6.29 4.91 0.19
C LEU A 96 -7.29 3.76 0.34
N LEU A 97 -7.17 2.98 1.42
CA LEU A 97 -8.00 1.80 1.62
C LEU A 97 -9.48 2.18 1.82
N ILE A 98 -9.76 3.18 2.65
CA ILE A 98 -11.12 3.69 2.86
C ILE A 98 -11.68 4.28 1.56
N GLY A 99 -10.85 5.00 0.80
CA GLY A 99 -11.25 5.61 -0.47
C GLY A 99 -11.56 4.58 -1.55
N VAL A 100 -10.83 3.47 -1.64
CA VAL A 100 -11.16 2.38 -2.56
C VAL A 100 -12.43 1.65 -2.10
N GLU A 101 -12.59 1.37 -0.79
CA GLU A 101 -13.79 0.72 -0.24
C GLU A 101 -15.05 1.54 -0.52
N SER A 102 -14.99 2.86 -0.34
CA SER A 102 -16.12 3.78 -0.57
C SER A 102 -16.38 4.14 -2.03
N GLY A 103 -15.46 3.83 -2.96
CA GLY A 103 -15.56 4.22 -4.37
C GLY A 103 -15.08 5.64 -4.69
N LYS A 104 -14.39 6.31 -3.76
CA LYS A 104 -13.67 7.58 -4.02
C LYS A 104 -12.53 7.37 -5.02
N TYR A 105 -11.88 6.21 -4.94
CA TYR A 105 -10.87 5.72 -5.87
C TYR A 105 -11.31 4.37 -6.44
N ASP A 106 -10.97 4.09 -7.68
CA ASP A 106 -11.31 2.85 -8.37
C ASP A 106 -10.30 1.75 -8.03
N ILE A 107 -9.02 2.11 -7.95
CA ILE A 107 -7.88 1.22 -7.71
C ILE A 107 -6.99 1.83 -6.62
N GLY A 108 -6.35 0.95 -5.83
CA GLY A 108 -5.30 1.35 -4.89
C GLY A 108 -4.05 0.48 -5.03
N THR A 109 -2.86 1.10 -4.95
CA THR A 109 -1.55 0.45 -4.89
C THR A 109 -0.81 0.87 -3.63
N LYS A 110 -0.29 -0.10 -2.87
CA LYS A 110 0.45 0.14 -1.63
C LYS A 110 1.23 -1.10 -1.14
N GLY A 111 1.67 -1.95 -2.03
CA GLY A 111 2.27 -3.24 -1.64
C GLY A 111 1.25 -4.13 -0.91
N ALA A 112 -0.02 -4.11 -1.33
CA ALA A 112 -1.07 -4.80 -0.60
C ALA A 112 -0.95 -6.32 -0.69
N TRP A 113 -0.89 -6.98 0.45
CA TRP A 113 -0.98 -8.43 0.54
C TRP A 113 -2.44 -8.85 0.62
N LYS A 114 -2.75 -9.96 -0.03
CA LYS A 114 -4.08 -10.56 -0.01
C LYS A 114 -4.32 -11.25 1.33
N THR A 115 -5.40 -10.91 1.99
CA THR A 115 -5.84 -11.55 3.24
C THR A 115 -7.35 -11.78 3.21
N PRO A 116 -7.90 -12.78 3.96
CA PRO A 116 -9.34 -13.03 3.99
C PRO A 116 -10.18 -11.81 4.40
N ALA A 117 -9.65 -10.97 5.30
CA ALA A 117 -10.31 -9.74 5.74
C ALA A 117 -10.39 -8.70 4.60
N ARG A 118 -9.30 -8.54 3.84
CA ARG A 118 -9.23 -7.62 2.69
C ARG A 118 -10.06 -8.11 1.51
N GLU A 119 -10.12 -9.42 1.24
CA GLU A 119 -10.96 -9.99 0.17
C GLU A 119 -12.46 -9.75 0.36
N LYS A 120 -12.91 -9.56 1.60
CA LYS A 120 -14.29 -9.16 1.89
C LYS A 120 -14.59 -7.73 1.42
N LYS A 121 -13.58 -6.85 1.38
CA LYS A 121 -13.72 -5.41 1.12
C LYS A 121 -13.37 -5.01 -0.30
N TYR A 122 -12.41 -5.71 -0.92
CA TYR A 122 -11.83 -5.36 -2.22
C TYR A 122 -11.88 -6.54 -3.18
N ILE A 123 -11.78 -6.24 -4.49
CA ILE A 123 -11.42 -7.23 -5.50
C ILE A 123 -9.90 -7.23 -5.64
N PHE A 124 -9.31 -8.41 -5.60
CA PHE A 124 -7.92 -8.65 -5.93
C PHE A 124 -7.83 -9.31 -7.31
N PRO A 125 -7.04 -8.79 -8.26
CA PRO A 125 -6.72 -9.51 -9.50
C PRO A 125 -6.12 -10.89 -9.18
N LYS A 126 -6.18 -11.82 -10.13
CA LYS A 126 -5.49 -13.13 -10.00
C LYS A 126 -3.98 -12.94 -10.15
N ASN A 127 -3.58 -12.06 -11.06
CA ASN A 127 -2.19 -11.71 -11.29
C ASN A 127 -1.72 -10.69 -10.27
N ASN A 128 -0.62 -11.00 -9.58
CA ASN A 128 0.07 -10.05 -8.71
C ASN A 128 0.77 -8.96 -9.53
N ILE A 129 0.92 -7.78 -8.92
CA ILE A 129 1.58 -6.62 -9.55
C ILE A 129 3.09 -6.61 -9.30
N ALA A 130 3.52 -7.16 -8.14
CA ALA A 130 4.91 -7.29 -7.71
C ALA A 130 5.00 -8.34 -6.59
N ALA A 131 6.10 -8.38 -5.86
CA ALA A 131 6.24 -9.14 -4.62
C ALA A 131 7.04 -8.36 -3.58
N SER A 132 6.88 -8.73 -2.31
CA SER A 132 7.68 -8.25 -1.18
C SER A 132 8.46 -9.40 -0.59
N VAL A 133 9.78 -9.29 -0.52
CA VAL A 133 10.60 -10.22 0.26
C VAL A 133 10.48 -9.85 1.74
N ILE A 134 10.07 -10.81 2.56
CA ILE A 134 9.92 -10.63 4.00
C ILE A 134 10.90 -11.53 4.76
N GLY A 135 11.36 -11.05 5.91
CA GLY A 135 12.28 -11.78 6.77
C GLY A 135 12.46 -11.11 8.12
N VAL A 136 13.54 -11.43 8.80
CA VAL A 136 13.80 -10.96 10.16
C VAL A 136 15.14 -10.24 10.25
N THR A 137 15.11 -9.02 10.78
CA THR A 137 16.31 -8.34 11.29
C THR A 137 16.64 -8.91 12.66
N ILE A 138 17.87 -9.37 12.85
CA ILE A 138 18.41 -9.90 14.09
C ILE A 138 19.71 -9.20 14.45
N ARG A 139 20.22 -9.40 15.67
CA ARG A 139 21.57 -8.98 16.02
C ARG A 139 22.61 -9.79 15.23
N LYS A 140 23.68 -9.15 14.83
CA LYS A 140 24.77 -9.76 14.04
C LYS A 140 25.41 -10.96 14.74
N GLU A 141 25.50 -10.93 16.07
CA GLU A 141 26.04 -12.02 16.88
C GLU A 141 25.22 -13.32 16.75
N ASP A 142 23.90 -13.21 16.60
CA ASP A 142 23.00 -14.36 16.41
C ASP A 142 23.08 -14.94 14.99
N ALA A 143 23.59 -14.19 14.01
CA ALA A 143 23.57 -14.56 12.59
C ALA A 143 24.40 -15.81 12.22
N ASN A 144 25.27 -16.29 13.11
CA ASN A 144 26.00 -17.54 12.90
C ASN A 144 25.15 -18.78 13.16
N THR A 145 24.19 -18.70 14.07
CA THR A 145 23.33 -19.82 14.50
C THR A 145 21.90 -19.71 13.97
N ILE A 146 21.42 -18.50 13.64
CA ILE A 146 20.06 -18.24 13.14
C ILE A 146 20.15 -17.80 11.68
N LYS A 147 19.75 -18.69 10.77
CA LYS A 147 19.82 -18.46 9.31
C LYS A 147 18.45 -18.29 8.66
N ASN A 148 17.40 -18.75 9.34
CA ASN A 148 16.03 -18.77 8.83
C ASN A 148 15.03 -18.69 9.99
N LEU A 149 13.73 -18.65 9.66
CA LEU A 149 12.66 -18.51 10.65
C LEU A 149 12.54 -19.76 11.55
N ASP A 150 12.86 -20.94 11.04
CA ASP A 150 12.85 -22.18 11.79
C ASP A 150 13.95 -22.22 12.88
N ASP A 151 15.19 -21.80 12.55
CA ASP A 151 16.27 -21.62 13.54
C ASP A 151 15.86 -20.61 14.61
N PHE A 152 15.25 -19.49 14.20
CA PHE A 152 14.78 -18.44 15.11
C PHE A 152 13.74 -18.98 16.10
N ALA A 153 12.76 -19.73 15.60
CA ALA A 153 11.71 -20.36 16.40
C ALA A 153 12.26 -21.42 17.35
N LYS A 154 13.10 -22.35 16.86
CA LYS A 154 13.74 -23.40 17.66
C LYS A 154 14.64 -22.84 18.77
N ALA A 155 15.29 -21.72 18.53
CA ALA A 155 16.06 -21.00 19.55
C ALA A 155 15.17 -20.29 20.60
N GLY A 156 13.86 -20.37 20.47
CA GLY A 156 12.90 -19.75 21.39
C GLY A 156 12.93 -18.22 21.38
N LYS A 157 13.41 -17.64 20.31
CA LYS A 157 13.56 -16.20 20.12
C LYS A 157 12.21 -15.49 19.96
N LYS A 158 12.18 -14.21 20.33
CA LYS A 158 10.97 -13.38 20.42
C LYS A 158 11.00 -12.26 19.38
N LEU A 159 9.93 -12.15 18.60
CA LEU A 159 9.74 -11.04 17.67
C LEU A 159 9.29 -9.75 18.38
N VAL A 160 9.67 -8.60 17.81
CA VAL A 160 9.02 -7.31 18.09
C VAL A 160 7.51 -7.50 17.84
N PRO A 161 6.64 -6.94 18.72
CA PRO A 161 5.20 -7.07 18.57
C PRO A 161 4.69 -6.60 17.21
N ILE A 162 3.68 -7.26 16.69
CA ILE A 162 3.02 -6.93 15.43
C ILE A 162 1.55 -6.65 15.69
N ALA A 163 1.00 -5.59 15.09
CA ALA A 163 -0.42 -5.31 15.20
C ALA A 163 -1.25 -6.41 14.48
N PRO A 164 -2.30 -6.95 15.10
CA PRO A 164 -3.07 -8.06 14.53
C PRO A 164 -3.70 -7.78 13.16
N GLN A 165 -3.98 -6.50 12.85
CA GLN A 165 -4.49 -6.09 11.54
C GLN A 165 -3.43 -6.04 10.44
N ASN A 166 -2.13 -6.12 10.79
CA ASN A 166 -1.05 -6.17 9.81
C ASN A 166 -0.97 -7.56 9.17
N ALA A 167 -0.76 -7.60 7.86
CA ALA A 167 -0.65 -8.85 7.15
C ALA A 167 0.57 -9.71 7.60
N GLN A 168 1.63 -9.08 8.14
CA GLN A 168 2.76 -9.76 8.75
C GLN A 168 2.35 -10.64 9.94
N TYR A 169 1.36 -10.21 10.73
CA TYR A 169 0.83 -10.98 11.84
C TYR A 169 0.30 -12.33 11.36
N GLN A 170 -0.56 -12.30 10.32
CA GLN A 170 -1.10 -13.52 9.71
C GLN A 170 0.01 -14.45 9.17
N VAL A 171 1.08 -13.90 8.61
CA VAL A 171 2.21 -14.73 8.11
C VAL A 171 2.87 -15.53 9.23
N ILE A 172 3.03 -14.94 10.42
CA ILE A 172 3.59 -15.63 11.58
C ILE A 172 2.58 -16.62 12.19
N GLU A 173 1.29 -16.28 12.21
CA GLU A 173 0.24 -17.23 12.64
C GLU A 173 0.21 -18.46 11.74
N ASP A 174 0.28 -18.27 10.41
CA ASP A 174 0.33 -19.38 9.44
C ASP A 174 1.58 -20.25 9.65
N TYR A 175 2.75 -19.63 9.92
CA TYR A 175 3.96 -20.35 10.28
C TYR A 175 3.75 -21.17 11.56
N ASN A 176 3.21 -20.58 12.62
CA ASN A 176 2.99 -21.22 13.92
C ASN A 176 1.99 -22.38 13.80
N ALA A 177 0.94 -22.22 13.00
CA ALA A 177 -0.03 -23.28 12.73
C ALA A 177 0.62 -24.49 12.02
N ALA A 178 1.59 -24.23 11.14
CA ALA A 178 2.34 -25.29 10.44
C ALA A 178 3.47 -25.92 11.29
N HIS A 179 3.92 -25.24 12.36
CA HIS A 179 5.03 -25.65 13.22
C HIS A 179 4.66 -25.61 14.71
N PRO A 180 3.66 -26.39 15.16
CA PRO A 180 3.14 -26.32 16.53
C PRO A 180 4.17 -26.71 17.61
N ASP A 181 5.20 -27.50 17.24
CA ASP A 181 6.25 -27.96 18.18
C ASP A 181 7.26 -26.87 18.53
N HIS A 182 7.41 -25.85 17.68
CA HIS A 182 8.35 -24.75 17.87
C HIS A 182 7.81 -23.43 17.27
N PRO A 183 6.73 -22.90 17.82
CA PRO A 183 6.14 -21.66 17.31
C PRO A 183 7.05 -20.46 17.58
N VAL A 184 7.05 -19.50 16.66
CA VAL A 184 7.65 -18.18 16.89
C VAL A 184 6.87 -17.45 17.96
N LYS A 185 7.56 -16.89 18.96
CA LYS A 185 6.94 -16.08 20.02
C LYS A 185 6.51 -14.73 19.44
N LEU A 186 5.21 -14.53 19.29
CA LEU A 186 4.58 -13.34 18.75
C LEU A 186 3.70 -12.68 19.82
N GLU A 187 3.91 -11.39 20.02
CA GLU A 187 3.03 -10.55 20.84
C GLU A 187 2.23 -9.60 19.92
N ALA A 188 0.95 -9.40 20.26
CA ALA A 188 0.11 -8.43 19.61
C ALA A 188 0.30 -7.06 20.28
N SER A 189 0.55 -6.02 19.49
CA SER A 189 0.54 -4.63 19.95
C SER A 189 0.19 -3.69 18.82
N GLU A 190 -0.68 -2.75 19.09
CA GLU A 190 -1.05 -1.69 18.15
C GLU A 190 -0.18 -0.42 18.31
N ASN A 191 0.58 -0.34 19.40
CA ASN A 191 1.30 0.85 19.83
C ASN A 191 2.82 0.65 19.74
N PHE A 192 3.38 0.62 18.52
CA PHE A 192 4.81 0.77 18.36
C PHE A 192 5.16 1.57 17.10
N GLN A 193 6.32 2.23 17.13
CA GLN A 193 6.87 2.90 15.95
C GLN A 193 7.95 2.02 15.31
N VAL A 194 8.04 2.05 13.98
CA VAL A 194 9.08 1.30 13.25
C VAL A 194 10.49 1.66 13.75
N ALA A 195 10.72 2.91 14.13
CA ALA A 195 11.97 3.36 14.74
C ALA A 195 12.31 2.61 16.03
N ASP A 196 11.31 2.29 16.86
CA ASP A 196 11.54 1.54 18.12
C ASP A 196 11.97 0.10 17.86
N ALA A 197 11.49 -0.52 16.77
CA ALA A 197 11.76 -1.93 16.48
C ALA A 197 13.25 -2.25 16.36
N TYR A 198 14.00 -1.45 15.61
CA TYR A 198 15.46 -1.63 15.46
C TYR A 198 16.19 -1.39 16.78
N THR A 199 15.79 -0.35 17.52
CA THR A 199 16.34 -0.04 18.84
C THR A 199 16.11 -1.20 19.82
N TRP A 200 14.91 -1.75 19.88
CA TRP A 200 14.58 -2.88 20.77
C TRP A 200 15.35 -4.16 20.43
N VAL A 201 15.65 -4.41 19.14
CA VAL A 201 16.50 -5.52 18.72
C VAL A 201 17.95 -5.28 19.17
N LEU A 202 18.47 -4.07 18.95
CA LEU A 202 19.84 -3.69 19.35
C LEU A 202 20.05 -3.78 20.87
N GLU A 203 19.04 -3.38 21.66
CA GLU A 203 19.07 -3.42 23.13
C GLU A 203 18.79 -4.82 23.71
N GLY A 204 18.41 -5.79 22.87
CA GLY A 204 18.08 -7.16 23.31
C GLY A 204 16.72 -7.28 24.01
N ARG A 205 15.87 -6.27 23.92
CA ARG A 205 14.48 -6.32 24.42
C ARG A 205 13.64 -7.34 23.67
N TYR A 206 13.87 -7.43 22.37
CA TYR A 206 13.38 -8.46 21.45
C TYR A 206 14.55 -9.03 20.65
N ASP A 207 14.35 -10.21 20.07
CA ASP A 207 15.41 -10.91 19.34
C ASP A 207 15.37 -10.64 17.85
N GLY A 208 14.21 -10.26 17.31
CA GLY A 208 14.09 -9.99 15.89
C GLY A 208 12.93 -9.08 15.53
N TYR A 209 13.10 -8.34 14.41
CA TYR A 209 12.08 -7.52 13.81
C TYR A 209 11.66 -8.09 12.45
N PHE A 210 10.43 -8.58 12.35
CA PHE A 210 9.86 -9.17 11.15
C PHE A 210 9.33 -8.09 10.20
N SER A 211 10.02 -7.87 9.09
CA SER A 211 9.72 -6.79 8.15
C SER A 211 10.10 -7.14 6.71
N ILE A 212 9.66 -6.32 5.75
CA ILE A 212 10.13 -6.46 4.38
C ILE A 212 11.61 -6.08 4.25
N GLU A 213 12.35 -6.78 3.38
CA GLU A 213 13.79 -6.56 3.16
C GLU A 213 14.12 -5.11 2.77
N LEU A 214 13.28 -4.50 1.93
CA LEU A 214 13.50 -3.11 1.52
C LEU A 214 13.40 -2.13 2.69
N ALA A 215 12.61 -2.44 3.73
CA ALA A 215 12.61 -1.64 4.96
C ALA A 215 13.95 -1.76 5.69
N TYR A 216 14.55 -2.96 5.76
CA TYR A 216 15.89 -3.14 6.32
C TYR A 216 16.94 -2.38 5.49
N LYS A 217 16.94 -2.54 4.18
CA LYS A 217 17.87 -1.82 3.28
C LYS A 217 17.76 -0.30 3.48
N LYS A 218 16.54 0.25 3.52
CA LYS A 218 16.30 1.68 3.70
C LYS A 218 16.72 2.19 5.09
N ASN A 219 16.47 1.44 6.15
CA ASN A 219 16.69 1.91 7.52
C ASN A 219 18.07 1.60 8.06
N VAL A 220 18.79 0.60 7.49
CA VAL A 220 20.08 0.12 8.00
C VAL A 220 21.21 0.23 6.97
N GLU A 221 20.96 -0.11 5.69
CA GLU A 221 22.03 -0.24 4.70
C GLU A 221 22.24 1.02 3.85
N ALA A 222 21.21 1.84 3.64
CA ALA A 222 21.30 3.04 2.82
C ALA A 222 22.31 4.06 3.41
N PRO A 223 22.99 4.86 2.57
CA PRO A 223 23.98 5.84 3.04
C PRO A 223 23.44 6.88 4.03
N ASP A 224 22.17 7.21 3.92
CA ASP A 224 21.42 8.14 4.78
C ASP A 224 20.49 7.44 5.79
N ALA A 225 20.62 6.11 5.94
CA ALA A 225 19.77 5.31 6.81
C ALA A 225 19.87 5.77 8.28
N PRO A 226 18.75 5.85 9.03
CA PRO A 226 18.75 6.24 10.43
C PRO A 226 19.55 5.31 11.34
N TYR A 227 19.73 4.04 10.93
CA TYR A 227 20.49 3.03 11.67
C TYR A 227 21.79 2.61 10.96
N LYS A 228 22.33 3.38 10.02
CA LYS A 228 23.56 3.06 9.29
C LYS A 228 24.76 2.81 10.20
N ASP A 229 24.85 3.51 11.32
CA ASP A 229 25.94 3.36 12.29
C ASP A 229 25.86 2.03 13.07
N PHE A 230 24.76 1.30 12.94
CA PHE A 230 24.54 -0.02 13.53
C PHE A 230 24.54 -1.14 12.49
N LYS A 231 24.91 -0.88 11.25
CA LYS A 231 24.96 -1.86 10.16
C LYS A 231 25.78 -3.10 10.54
N ASP A 232 26.89 -2.89 11.23
CA ASP A 232 27.78 -4.01 11.68
C ASP A 232 27.25 -4.76 12.91
N LYS A 233 26.16 -4.26 13.54
CA LYS A 233 25.50 -4.89 14.70
C LYS A 233 24.20 -5.59 14.35
N LEU A 234 23.68 -5.38 13.15
CA LEU A 234 22.44 -5.97 12.64
C LEU A 234 22.72 -6.91 11.47
N SER A 235 21.83 -7.86 11.26
CA SER A 235 21.81 -8.77 10.12
C SER A 235 20.36 -9.02 9.72
N TYR A 236 20.13 -9.39 8.47
CA TYR A 236 18.80 -9.74 7.97
C TYR A 236 18.87 -11.12 7.32
N PHE A 237 17.87 -11.96 7.57
CA PHE A 237 17.66 -13.17 6.79
C PHE A 237 16.27 -13.15 6.14
N ARG A 238 16.21 -13.62 4.90
CA ARG A 238 14.96 -13.76 4.14
C ARG A 238 14.17 -14.96 4.64
N TYR A 239 12.84 -14.79 4.72
CA TYR A 239 11.92 -15.90 5.01
C TYR A 239 11.22 -16.36 3.73
N LYS A 240 10.47 -15.49 3.06
CA LYS A 240 9.81 -15.78 1.77
C LYS A 240 9.47 -14.50 1.01
N ALA A 241 9.16 -14.64 -0.27
CA ALA A 241 8.52 -13.57 -1.03
C ALA A 241 7.01 -13.73 -0.98
N ILE A 242 6.31 -12.61 -0.81
CA ILE A 242 4.85 -12.55 -0.75
C ILE A 242 4.35 -11.70 -1.91
N PRO A 243 3.44 -12.21 -2.76
CA PRO A 243 2.90 -11.45 -3.86
C PRO A 243 2.14 -10.21 -3.36
N THR A 244 2.35 -9.07 -4.02
CA THR A 244 1.60 -7.84 -3.80
C THR A 244 0.61 -7.60 -4.93
N TYR A 245 -0.50 -6.96 -4.59
CA TYR A 245 -1.64 -6.78 -5.50
C TYR A 245 -2.14 -5.34 -5.47
N THR A 246 -2.74 -4.92 -6.57
CA THR A 246 -3.67 -3.80 -6.52
C THR A 246 -4.94 -4.21 -5.78
N VAL A 247 -5.56 -3.27 -5.08
CA VAL A 247 -6.91 -3.42 -4.54
C VAL A 247 -7.88 -2.64 -5.42
N ILE A 248 -9.00 -3.25 -5.79
CA ILE A 248 -9.99 -2.64 -6.70
C ILE A 248 -11.33 -2.55 -5.98
N ASN A 249 -12.09 -1.47 -6.23
CA ASN A 249 -13.40 -1.30 -5.63
C ASN A 249 -14.30 -2.51 -5.89
N LYS A 250 -15.04 -2.95 -4.87
CA LYS A 250 -15.87 -4.17 -4.91
C LYS A 250 -16.96 -4.14 -5.99
N ASN A 251 -17.39 -2.93 -6.38
CA ASN A 251 -18.46 -2.74 -7.35
C ASN A 251 -17.95 -2.68 -8.80
N ASP A 252 -16.64 -2.59 -9.04
CA ASP A 252 -16.07 -2.40 -10.38
C ASP A 252 -15.45 -3.69 -10.94
N LYS A 253 -16.28 -4.73 -11.05
CA LYS A 253 -15.88 -6.08 -11.50
C LYS A 253 -15.30 -6.07 -12.91
N GLU A 254 -15.89 -5.28 -13.82
CA GLU A 254 -15.42 -5.19 -15.19
C GLU A 254 -14.02 -4.61 -15.28
N LEU A 255 -13.75 -3.53 -14.54
CA LEU A 255 -12.41 -2.95 -14.45
C LEU A 255 -11.41 -3.96 -13.86
N ALA A 256 -11.81 -4.70 -12.82
CA ALA A 256 -10.97 -5.71 -12.20
C ALA A 256 -10.56 -6.83 -13.17
N GLU A 257 -11.51 -7.33 -13.99
CA GLU A 257 -11.22 -8.34 -15.02
C GLU A 257 -10.29 -7.82 -16.12
N GLN A 258 -10.48 -6.56 -16.55
CA GLN A 258 -9.63 -5.94 -17.57
C GLN A 258 -8.22 -5.66 -17.03
N VAL A 259 -8.10 -5.17 -15.79
CA VAL A 259 -6.80 -4.99 -15.11
C VAL A 259 -6.08 -6.33 -14.93
N ASP A 260 -6.79 -7.37 -14.48
CA ASP A 260 -6.21 -8.71 -14.32
C ASP A 260 -5.66 -9.26 -15.65
N LYS A 261 -6.44 -9.13 -16.73
CA LYS A 261 -6.00 -9.51 -18.06
C LYS A 261 -4.74 -8.75 -18.49
N ALA A 262 -4.73 -7.43 -18.33
CA ALA A 262 -3.58 -6.59 -18.70
C ALA A 262 -2.34 -6.95 -17.87
N LEU A 263 -2.47 -7.22 -16.57
CA LEU A 263 -1.38 -7.70 -15.72
C LEU A 263 -0.83 -9.05 -16.19
N GLY A 264 -1.71 -9.99 -16.57
CA GLY A 264 -1.32 -11.29 -17.13
C GLY A 264 -0.52 -11.16 -18.42
N GLU A 265 -0.92 -10.26 -19.32
CA GLU A 265 -0.19 -9.96 -20.57
C GLU A 265 1.17 -9.35 -20.27
N LEU A 266 1.26 -8.33 -19.39
CA LEU A 266 2.53 -7.70 -19.00
C LEU A 266 3.49 -8.69 -18.34
N LYS A 267 2.98 -9.65 -17.59
CA LYS A 267 3.77 -10.73 -17.01
C LYS A 267 4.35 -11.65 -18.09
N GLN A 268 3.53 -12.07 -19.07
CA GLN A 268 3.97 -12.89 -20.21
C GLN A 268 4.99 -12.19 -21.10
N GLU A 269 4.85 -10.87 -21.29
CA GLU A 269 5.77 -10.02 -22.02
C GLU A 269 7.11 -9.76 -21.27
N GLY A 270 7.22 -10.20 -20.00
CA GLY A 270 8.38 -9.95 -19.15
C GLY A 270 8.49 -8.50 -18.63
N LYS A 271 7.45 -7.68 -18.85
CA LYS A 271 7.47 -6.25 -18.48
C LYS A 271 7.48 -6.05 -16.97
N ILE A 272 6.79 -6.89 -16.21
CA ILE A 272 6.82 -6.84 -14.74
C ILE A 272 8.24 -7.17 -14.25
N ALA A 273 8.89 -8.19 -14.78
CA ALA A 273 10.26 -8.56 -14.43
C ALA A 273 11.27 -7.43 -14.74
N GLU A 274 11.12 -6.77 -15.90
CA GLU A 274 11.93 -5.59 -16.25
C GLU A 274 11.80 -4.48 -15.22
N LEU A 275 10.56 -4.19 -14.79
CA LEU A 275 10.28 -3.15 -13.81
C LEU A 275 10.77 -3.54 -12.40
N GLU A 276 10.61 -4.81 -11.98
CA GLU A 276 11.19 -5.29 -10.72
C GLU A 276 12.71 -5.11 -10.68
N ASN A 277 13.41 -5.50 -11.76
CA ASN A 277 14.86 -5.27 -11.87
C ASN A 277 15.23 -3.79 -11.81
N LYS A 278 14.42 -2.91 -12.43
CA LYS A 278 14.65 -1.46 -12.39
C LYS A 278 14.51 -0.88 -10.98
N TYR A 279 13.45 -1.25 -10.26
CA TYR A 279 13.12 -0.62 -8.97
C TYR A 279 13.69 -1.36 -7.76
N PHE A 280 13.82 -2.69 -7.82
CA PHE A 280 14.30 -3.52 -6.71
C PHE A 280 15.73 -4.01 -6.89
N GLY A 281 16.27 -3.95 -8.13
CA GLY A 281 17.59 -4.51 -8.47
C GLY A 281 17.58 -6.03 -8.69
N GLU A 282 16.41 -6.67 -8.54
CA GLU A 282 16.21 -8.11 -8.77
C GLU A 282 14.76 -8.42 -9.11
N GLU A 283 14.53 -9.57 -9.74
CA GLU A 283 13.18 -10.06 -10.04
C GLU A 283 12.61 -10.82 -8.84
N VAL A 284 12.00 -10.08 -7.90
CA VAL A 284 11.49 -10.63 -6.63
C VAL A 284 10.32 -11.59 -6.81
N SER A 285 9.54 -11.45 -7.89
CA SER A 285 8.44 -12.37 -8.20
C SER A 285 8.89 -13.82 -8.41
N LYS A 286 10.15 -14.06 -8.82
CA LYS A 286 10.74 -15.42 -8.92
C LYS A 286 10.91 -16.09 -7.56
N LEU A 287 10.92 -15.32 -6.48
CA LEU A 287 11.15 -15.83 -5.13
C LEU A 287 9.84 -16.26 -4.42
N ILE A 288 8.67 -16.08 -5.06
CA ILE A 288 7.37 -16.37 -4.43
C ILE A 288 7.23 -17.86 -4.10
N ASP A 289 7.67 -18.75 -4.99
CA ASP A 289 7.50 -20.20 -4.88
C ASP A 289 8.77 -20.93 -4.44
N VAL A 290 9.82 -20.20 -4.07
CA VAL A 290 11.05 -20.79 -3.53
C VAL A 290 10.79 -21.24 -2.10
N LYS A 291 10.83 -22.58 -1.87
CA LYS A 291 10.69 -23.22 -0.55
C LYS A 291 12.03 -23.26 0.19
#